data_92afd08023772f92f148c2fc6953d41e
#
_entry.id   92afd08023772f92f148c2fc6953d41e
#
_cell.length_a   1.000
_cell.length_b   1.000
_cell.length_c   1.000
_cell.angle_alpha   90.00
_cell.angle_beta   90.00
_cell.angle_gamma   90.00
#
_symmetry.space_group_name_H-M   'P 1'
#
loop_
_entity.id
_entity.type
_entity.pdbx_description
1 polymer ?
#
loop_
_entity_poly.entity_id
_entity_poly.type
_entity_poly.pdbx_seq_one_letter_code
_entity_poly.pdbx_strand_id
1 'polypeptide(L)'
;MTIFVHIINILIFINYIKMKQICGLFVASLAVLASCAKQEPLVIVPCQIWPDNNGVHVNAHGGGVLLHDGTYYWFGENKCDTTSLAMVGVDCYSSQDLVHWTNEGVALAVSDDPESDITRGCILERPKVIYNEKTGKFVMWFHLELKGRGYEAARAGVAVADNPTGPYTFIRSGRVNPGILPMDLDNEEAKARLAEIDYYTYDESKNPQAEEWWTPEWRADVDAGIIAERDLEGGQMARDMTLFVDQDGKAYHIYSAEENLTLNIAELSDDYLSHTGKYIRMAPGGHNEAPAVFFKDGTYWMITSGCTGWAPNAARMFSAPSIMGPWTQYDNPCRGENADITFGGQSTFILPYGDNFIFMADIWRPKHPSDARYLWLPIQFDENGVPFLEFMEKWDLNTFKAVAD
;
A
#
# COMPACT_ATOMS: atom_id res chain seq x y z
N MET A 1 -74.24 33.78 24.74
CA MET A 1 -73.03 33.90 23.89
C MET A 1 -71.83 33.17 24.45
N THR A 2 -71.65 33.01 25.73
CA THR A 2 -70.49 32.42 26.38
C THR A 2 -70.37 30.87 26.25
N ILE A 3 -71.47 30.14 26.19
CA ILE A 3 -71.48 28.65 26.08
C ILE A 3 -71.08 28.21 24.67
N PHE A 4 -71.41 28.92 23.63
CA PHE A 4 -71.12 28.57 22.24
C PHE A 4 -69.64 28.71 21.92
N VAL A 5 -68.93 29.68 22.50
CA VAL A 5 -67.48 29.86 22.36
C VAL A 5 -66.69 28.72 23.06
N HIS A 6 -67.15 28.20 24.20
CA HIS A 6 -66.52 27.09 24.91
C HIS A 6 -66.61 25.76 24.14
N ILE A 7 -67.75 25.51 23.47
CA ILE A 7 -67.97 24.32 22.67
C ILE A 7 -67.05 24.32 21.43
N ILE A 8 -66.88 25.44 20.77
CA ILE A 8 -65.99 25.59 19.60
C ILE A 8 -64.51 25.38 19.99
N ASN A 9 -64.06 25.93 21.13
CA ASN A 9 -62.70 25.74 21.61
C ASN A 9 -62.41 24.29 21.99
N ILE A 10 -63.37 23.56 22.57
CA ILE A 10 -63.23 22.14 22.88
C ILE A 10 -63.14 21.28 21.60
N LEU A 11 -63.96 21.60 20.58
CA LEU A 11 -63.90 20.88 19.29
C LEU A 11 -62.58 21.13 18.52
N ILE A 12 -62.05 22.34 18.58
CA ILE A 12 -60.75 22.68 17.99
C ILE A 12 -59.62 21.92 18.71
N PHE A 13 -59.67 21.85 20.05
CA PHE A 13 -58.66 21.14 20.87
C PHE A 13 -58.70 19.62 20.63
N ILE A 14 -59.88 19.03 20.51
CA ILE A 14 -60.03 17.60 20.21
C ILE A 14 -59.50 17.27 18.80
N ASN A 15 -59.79 18.10 17.81
CA ASN A 15 -59.24 17.91 16.46
C ASN A 15 -57.72 18.08 16.41
N TYR A 16 -57.17 19.04 17.17
CA TYR A 16 -55.73 19.23 17.28
C TYR A 16 -55.01 18.03 17.91
N ILE A 17 -55.58 17.39 18.96
CA ILE A 17 -55.05 16.17 19.59
C ILE A 17 -55.13 14.99 18.61
N LYS A 18 -56.25 14.80 17.90
CA LYS A 18 -56.38 13.76 16.88
C LYS A 18 -55.37 13.91 15.73
N MET A 19 -55.13 15.15 15.29
CA MET A 19 -54.13 15.40 14.25
C MET A 19 -52.69 15.11 14.71
N LYS A 20 -52.35 15.44 15.98
CA LYS A 20 -51.04 15.06 16.55
C LYS A 20 -50.88 13.56 16.70
N GLN A 21 -51.95 12.82 17.06
CA GLN A 21 -51.87 11.37 17.15
C GLN A 21 -51.69 10.69 15.76
N ILE A 22 -52.37 11.23 14.73
CA ILE A 22 -52.22 10.74 13.36
C ILE A 22 -50.81 11.06 12.81
N CYS A 23 -50.30 12.26 13.03
CA CYS A 23 -48.92 12.64 12.65
C CYS A 23 -47.88 11.80 13.40
N GLY A 24 -48.06 11.52 14.69
CA GLY A 24 -47.19 10.68 15.47
C GLY A 24 -47.14 9.22 15.01
N LEU A 25 -48.29 8.66 14.59
CA LEU A 25 -48.36 7.30 14.00
C LEU A 25 -47.77 7.25 12.60
N PHE A 26 -47.84 8.31 11.79
CA PHE A 26 -47.19 8.34 10.46
C PHE A 26 -45.68 8.47 10.56
N VAL A 27 -45.14 9.24 11.50
CA VAL A 27 -43.70 9.34 11.74
C VAL A 27 -43.14 8.07 12.30
N ALA A 28 -43.85 7.39 13.21
CA ALA A 28 -43.43 6.10 13.76
C ALA A 28 -43.48 4.98 12.68
N SER A 29 -44.45 4.98 11.77
CA SER A 29 -44.48 4.00 10.67
C SER A 29 -43.44 4.26 9.58
N LEU A 30 -43.06 5.51 9.30
CA LEU A 30 -41.92 5.81 8.42
C LEU A 30 -40.54 5.38 9.05
N ALA A 31 -40.38 5.57 10.36
CA ALA A 31 -39.15 5.13 11.06
C ALA A 31 -39.01 3.60 11.10
N VAL A 32 -40.13 2.85 11.18
CA VAL A 32 -40.11 1.39 11.15
C VAL A 32 -39.88 0.82 9.73
N LEU A 33 -40.29 1.56 8.67
CA LEU A 33 -40.04 1.14 7.29
C LEU A 33 -38.58 1.42 6.85
N ALA A 34 -37.90 2.37 7.47
CA ALA A 34 -36.47 2.61 7.23
C ALA A 34 -35.54 1.55 7.89
N SER A 35 -36.07 0.76 8.83
CA SER A 35 -35.30 -0.22 9.60
C SER A 35 -35.19 -1.63 8.95
N CYS A 36 -35.73 -1.85 7.76
CA CYS A 36 -35.73 -3.14 7.07
C CYS A 36 -35.17 -3.08 5.63
N ALA A 37 -34.41 -2.04 5.27
CA ALA A 37 -33.61 -2.13 4.06
C ALA A 37 -32.52 -3.18 4.36
N LYS A 38 -32.60 -4.37 3.75
CA LYS A 38 -31.49 -5.30 3.71
C LYS A 38 -30.30 -4.51 3.17
N GLN A 39 -29.26 -4.39 3.99
CA GLN A 39 -28.02 -3.81 3.51
C GLN A 39 -27.55 -4.67 2.33
N GLU A 40 -27.37 -4.06 1.17
CA GLU A 40 -26.84 -4.74 0.00
C GLU A 40 -25.48 -5.35 0.40
N PRO A 41 -25.22 -6.60 -0.01
CA PRO A 41 -23.94 -7.23 0.32
C PRO A 41 -22.80 -6.48 -0.34
N LEU A 42 -21.76 -6.12 0.43
CA LEU A 42 -20.55 -5.47 -0.05
C LEU A 42 -19.58 -6.54 -0.56
N VAL A 43 -19.77 -6.98 -1.79
CA VAL A 43 -19.07 -8.11 -2.38
C VAL A 43 -17.86 -7.63 -3.17
N ILE A 44 -16.68 -8.10 -2.79
CA ILE A 44 -15.45 -8.02 -3.57
C ILE A 44 -15.38 -9.22 -4.52
N VAL A 45 -15.17 -8.97 -5.81
CA VAL A 45 -14.96 -9.98 -6.85
C VAL A 45 -13.56 -9.80 -7.42
N PRO A 46 -12.56 -10.53 -6.91
CA PRO A 46 -11.17 -10.42 -7.38
C PRO A 46 -11.02 -10.67 -8.88
N CYS A 47 -9.97 -10.13 -9.48
CA CYS A 47 -9.57 -10.36 -10.87
C CYS A 47 -10.54 -9.84 -11.94
N GLN A 48 -11.62 -9.18 -11.56
CA GLN A 48 -12.61 -8.62 -12.49
C GLN A 48 -12.34 -7.14 -12.81
N ILE A 49 -13.10 -6.59 -13.75
CA ILE A 49 -13.17 -5.15 -13.96
C ILE A 49 -13.88 -4.53 -12.75
N TRP A 50 -13.28 -3.51 -12.17
CA TRP A 50 -13.86 -2.73 -11.08
C TRP A 50 -14.20 -1.33 -11.61
N PRO A 51 -15.44 -1.06 -11.95
CA PRO A 51 -15.84 0.24 -12.49
C PRO A 51 -15.85 1.30 -11.38
N ASP A 52 -15.39 2.50 -11.73
CA ASP A 52 -15.61 3.70 -10.95
C ASP A 52 -17.02 4.26 -11.16
N ASN A 53 -17.32 5.41 -10.55
CA ASN A 53 -18.60 6.12 -10.69
C ASN A 53 -18.90 6.58 -12.13
N ASN A 54 -17.93 6.53 -13.04
CA ASN A 54 -18.08 6.85 -14.47
C ASN A 54 -18.24 5.58 -15.33
N GLY A 55 -18.20 4.39 -14.70
CA GLY A 55 -18.24 3.10 -15.38
C GLY A 55 -16.93 2.70 -16.04
N VAL A 56 -15.83 3.38 -15.71
CA VAL A 56 -14.47 3.10 -16.20
C VAL A 56 -13.74 2.24 -15.17
N HIS A 57 -12.93 1.28 -15.63
CA HIS A 57 -12.10 0.50 -14.73
C HIS A 57 -11.16 1.37 -13.92
N VAL A 58 -11.12 1.18 -12.61
CA VAL A 58 -10.18 1.87 -11.71
C VAL A 58 -8.75 1.65 -12.22
N ASN A 59 -8.00 2.74 -12.36
CA ASN A 59 -6.63 2.75 -12.85
C ASN A 59 -5.69 3.25 -11.73
N ALA A 60 -5.53 2.41 -10.69
CA ALA A 60 -4.76 2.73 -9.48
C ALA A 60 -3.80 1.58 -9.14
N HIS A 61 -2.83 1.33 -10.06
CA HIS A 61 -1.94 0.17 -9.99
C HIS A 61 -0.78 0.39 -9.03
N GLY A 62 -0.27 -0.71 -8.46
CA GLY A 62 0.88 -0.68 -7.55
C GLY A 62 0.67 0.12 -6.25
N GLY A 63 -0.55 0.52 -5.99
CA GLY A 63 -0.88 1.53 -5.01
C GLY A 63 -1.18 1.03 -3.61
N GLY A 64 -1.84 1.88 -2.83
CA GLY A 64 -2.32 1.57 -1.49
C GLY A 64 -3.53 2.41 -1.13
N VAL A 65 -4.18 2.04 -0.02
CA VAL A 65 -5.40 2.69 0.47
C VAL A 65 -5.14 3.35 1.81
N LEU A 66 -5.50 4.61 1.94
CA LEU A 66 -5.53 5.37 3.19
C LEU A 66 -6.97 5.46 3.70
N LEU A 67 -7.21 5.07 4.94
CA LEU A 67 -8.46 5.42 5.64
C LEU A 67 -8.25 6.73 6.40
N HIS A 68 -9.06 7.74 6.08
CA HIS A 68 -9.03 9.03 6.76
C HIS A 68 -10.46 9.58 6.93
N ASP A 69 -10.83 9.95 8.14
CA ASP A 69 -12.16 10.47 8.49
C ASP A 69 -13.32 9.61 7.94
N GLY A 70 -13.19 8.28 8.04
CA GLY A 70 -14.19 7.30 7.62
C GLY A 70 -14.29 7.11 6.10
N THR A 71 -13.41 7.71 5.31
CA THR A 71 -13.33 7.56 3.86
C THR A 71 -12.04 6.85 3.48
N TYR A 72 -12.14 5.87 2.60
CA TYR A 72 -11.01 5.17 1.99
C TYR A 72 -10.56 5.93 0.75
N TYR A 73 -9.27 6.23 0.64
CA TYR A 73 -8.65 6.87 -0.51
C TYR A 73 -7.62 5.90 -1.12
N TRP A 74 -7.89 5.45 -2.32
CA TRP A 74 -7.01 4.55 -3.06
C TRP A 74 -6.16 5.34 -4.04
N PHE A 75 -4.85 5.28 -3.87
CA PHE A 75 -3.88 5.91 -4.72
C PHE A 75 -3.17 4.84 -5.55
N GLY A 76 -2.88 5.13 -6.80
CA GLY A 76 -2.10 4.22 -7.64
C GLY A 76 -1.63 4.88 -8.92
N GLU A 77 -0.76 4.19 -9.60
CA GLU A 77 -0.20 4.61 -10.87
C GLU A 77 -1.28 4.67 -11.94
N ASN A 78 -1.42 5.80 -12.64
CA ASN A 78 -2.21 5.86 -13.86
C ASN A 78 -1.40 5.23 -15.00
N LYS A 79 -1.75 4.03 -15.40
CA LYS A 79 -1.13 3.32 -16.54
C LYS A 79 -1.85 3.61 -17.84
N CYS A 80 -1.13 3.61 -18.95
CA CYS A 80 -1.69 3.64 -20.30
C CYS A 80 -1.19 2.45 -21.13
N ASP A 81 -1.92 2.09 -22.18
CA ASP A 81 -1.63 0.88 -22.98
C ASP A 81 -0.44 1.03 -23.93
N THR A 82 0.05 2.24 -24.14
CA THR A 82 1.11 2.51 -25.12
C THR A 82 2.51 2.49 -24.53
N THR A 83 2.63 2.64 -23.20
CA THR A 83 3.92 2.69 -22.50
C THR A 83 3.75 2.40 -21.01
N SER A 84 4.79 1.83 -20.38
CA SER A 84 4.90 1.71 -18.92
C SER A 84 5.35 3.01 -18.24
N LEU A 85 5.77 4.02 -19.01
CA LEU A 85 6.24 5.30 -18.49
C LEU A 85 5.07 6.13 -17.92
N ALA A 86 5.34 6.94 -16.91
CA ALA A 86 4.36 7.85 -16.30
C ALA A 86 4.02 9.00 -17.26
N MET A 87 2.83 8.94 -17.86
CA MET A 87 2.30 9.97 -18.74
C MET A 87 1.32 10.91 -18.04
N VAL A 88 0.73 10.47 -16.93
CA VAL A 88 -0.26 11.20 -16.14
C VAL A 88 0.25 11.42 -14.71
N GLY A 89 0.58 10.36 -13.99
CA GLY A 89 1.05 10.37 -12.61
C GLY A 89 0.27 9.40 -11.70
N VAL A 90 -0.19 9.90 -10.56
CA VAL A 90 -0.93 9.12 -9.56
C VAL A 90 -2.38 9.56 -9.53
N ASP A 91 -3.30 8.63 -9.75
CA ASP A 91 -4.74 8.84 -9.57
C ASP A 91 -5.17 8.59 -8.13
N CYS A 92 -6.27 9.21 -7.73
CA CYS A 92 -6.96 8.99 -6.47
C CYS A 92 -8.41 8.59 -6.71
N TYR A 93 -8.86 7.61 -5.95
CA TYR A 93 -10.26 7.18 -5.88
C TYR A 93 -10.71 7.19 -4.43
N SER A 94 -11.97 7.58 -4.16
CA SER A 94 -12.54 7.53 -2.82
C SER A 94 -13.68 6.54 -2.70
N SER A 95 -13.87 5.95 -1.51
CA SER A 95 -14.95 5.02 -1.21
C SER A 95 -15.34 5.07 0.26
N GLN A 96 -16.63 4.82 0.56
CA GLN A 96 -17.13 4.62 1.92
C GLN A 96 -17.25 3.14 2.29
N ASP A 97 -17.08 2.23 1.31
CA ASP A 97 -17.43 0.83 1.46
C ASP A 97 -16.46 -0.15 0.76
N LEU A 98 -15.39 0.31 0.14
CA LEU A 98 -14.37 -0.44 -0.60
C LEU A 98 -14.89 -1.15 -1.87
N VAL A 99 -16.16 -0.99 -2.22
CA VAL A 99 -16.79 -1.61 -3.40
C VAL A 99 -17.16 -0.56 -4.46
N HIS A 100 -17.69 0.57 -4.00
CA HIS A 100 -18.10 1.67 -4.88
C HIS A 100 -17.06 2.79 -4.84
N TRP A 101 -16.37 2.99 -5.95
CA TRP A 101 -15.27 3.94 -6.05
C TRP A 101 -15.65 5.18 -6.86
N THR A 102 -15.38 6.34 -6.30
CA THR A 102 -15.49 7.63 -6.98
C THR A 102 -14.12 8.06 -7.48
N ASN A 103 -14.00 8.36 -8.77
CA ASN A 103 -12.78 8.90 -9.35
C ASN A 103 -12.61 10.36 -8.92
N GLU A 104 -11.58 10.66 -8.14
CA GLU A 104 -11.23 12.01 -7.66
C GLU A 104 -10.25 12.72 -8.60
N GLY A 105 -9.78 12.03 -9.63
CA GLY A 105 -8.83 12.56 -10.60
C GLY A 105 -7.37 12.36 -10.19
N VAL A 106 -6.49 13.15 -10.81
CA VAL A 106 -5.04 13.06 -10.64
C VAL A 106 -4.61 13.73 -9.33
N ALA A 107 -4.14 12.93 -8.37
CA ALA A 107 -3.63 13.41 -7.09
C ALA A 107 -2.22 14.04 -7.23
N LEU A 108 -1.30 13.36 -7.94
CA LEU A 108 0.03 13.88 -8.27
C LEU A 108 0.24 13.80 -9.77
N ALA A 109 0.30 14.94 -10.45
CA ALA A 109 0.59 14.99 -11.87
C ALA A 109 2.12 14.96 -12.14
N VAL A 110 2.52 14.25 -13.22
CA VAL A 110 3.88 14.43 -13.74
C VAL A 110 4.07 15.85 -14.24
N SER A 111 5.32 16.33 -14.22
CA SER A 111 5.67 17.68 -14.63
C SER A 111 5.90 17.77 -16.15
N ASP A 112 5.56 18.89 -16.77
CA ASP A 112 5.95 19.22 -18.14
C ASP A 112 7.32 19.95 -18.19
N ASP A 113 7.88 20.32 -17.02
CA ASP A 113 9.24 20.87 -16.91
C ASP A 113 10.26 19.74 -17.13
N PRO A 114 11.12 19.82 -18.17
CA PRO A 114 12.13 18.80 -18.46
C PRO A 114 13.20 18.62 -17.37
N GLU A 115 13.40 19.63 -16.51
CA GLU A 115 14.36 19.60 -15.42
C GLU A 115 13.77 18.97 -14.14
N SER A 116 12.47 18.69 -14.11
CA SER A 116 11.83 18.02 -12.99
C SER A 116 12.17 16.54 -12.94
N ASP A 117 12.50 16.00 -11.77
CA ASP A 117 12.71 14.56 -11.59
C ASP A 117 11.46 13.73 -11.98
N ILE A 118 10.25 14.29 -11.76
CA ILE A 118 8.98 13.68 -12.18
C ILE A 118 8.50 14.18 -13.55
N THR A 119 9.43 14.54 -14.45
CA THR A 119 9.06 14.97 -15.80
C THR A 119 8.30 13.86 -16.55
N ARG A 120 7.32 14.26 -17.37
CA ARG A 120 6.52 13.32 -18.18
C ARG A 120 7.40 12.34 -18.96
N GLY A 121 7.14 11.04 -18.77
CA GLY A 121 7.96 9.95 -19.29
C GLY A 121 9.05 9.47 -18.33
N CYS A 122 9.02 9.88 -17.07
CA CYS A 122 9.71 9.19 -15.96
C CYS A 122 9.05 7.83 -15.67
N ILE A 123 9.60 7.04 -14.75
CA ILE A 123 8.92 5.89 -14.16
C ILE A 123 8.56 6.28 -12.73
N LEU A 124 7.26 6.28 -12.41
CA LEU A 124 6.72 6.57 -11.09
C LEU A 124 5.87 5.38 -10.69
N GLU A 125 6.30 4.65 -9.66
CA GLU A 125 5.71 3.37 -9.29
C GLU A 125 5.46 3.28 -7.79
N ARG A 126 4.53 2.39 -7.42
CA ARG A 126 4.22 2.02 -6.03
C ARG A 126 3.85 3.19 -5.10
N PRO A 127 3.06 4.19 -5.51
CA PRO A 127 2.74 5.31 -4.64
C PRO A 127 1.97 4.85 -3.40
N LYS A 128 2.35 5.39 -2.23
CA LYS A 128 1.68 5.17 -0.95
C LYS A 128 1.51 6.50 -0.25
N VAL A 129 0.37 6.68 0.40
CA VAL A 129 0.05 7.89 1.14
C VAL A 129 -0.19 7.56 2.61
N ILE A 130 0.39 8.37 3.48
CA ILE A 130 0.15 8.36 4.93
C ILE A 130 -0.24 9.76 5.41
N TYR A 131 -1.08 9.83 6.43
CA TYR A 131 -1.44 11.08 7.07
C TYR A 131 -0.55 11.35 8.27
N ASN A 132 -0.02 12.55 8.36
CA ASN A 132 0.78 12.99 9.50
C ASN A 132 -0.06 13.85 10.44
N GLU A 133 -0.44 13.30 11.57
CA GLU A 133 -1.28 13.99 12.56
C GLU A 133 -0.61 15.22 13.16
N LYS A 134 0.74 15.24 13.27
CA LYS A 134 1.48 16.38 13.85
C LYS A 134 1.45 17.61 12.94
N THR A 135 1.52 17.39 11.62
CA THR A 135 1.57 18.48 10.64
C THR A 135 0.25 18.74 9.94
N GLY A 136 -0.71 17.81 10.06
CA GLY A 136 -1.98 17.84 9.33
C GLY A 136 -1.81 17.65 7.82
N LYS A 137 -0.75 17.00 7.38
CA LYS A 137 -0.42 16.81 5.96
C LYS A 137 -0.58 15.37 5.52
N PHE A 138 -0.96 15.20 4.26
CA PHE A 138 -0.91 13.93 3.55
C PHE A 138 0.43 13.83 2.82
N VAL A 139 1.20 12.79 3.10
CA VAL A 139 2.53 12.58 2.56
C VAL A 139 2.53 11.36 1.66
N MET A 140 2.90 11.55 0.40
CA MET A 140 3.03 10.50 -0.61
C MET A 140 4.50 10.20 -0.84
N TRP A 141 4.88 8.93 -0.74
CA TRP A 141 6.16 8.41 -1.22
C TRP A 141 5.95 7.46 -2.38
N PHE A 142 6.92 7.38 -3.28
CA PHE A 142 6.89 6.53 -4.47
C PHE A 142 8.29 6.20 -4.96
N HIS A 143 8.42 5.08 -5.67
CA HIS A 143 9.60 4.73 -6.45
C HIS A 143 9.68 5.63 -7.68
N LEU A 144 10.84 6.15 -7.97
CA LEU A 144 11.09 7.06 -9.10
C LEU A 144 12.34 6.67 -9.88
N GLU A 145 12.15 6.50 -11.18
CA GLU A 145 13.25 6.42 -12.14
C GLU A 145 13.24 7.64 -13.05
N LEU A 146 14.39 8.22 -13.28
CA LEU A 146 14.52 9.41 -14.10
C LEU A 146 14.28 9.08 -15.59
N LYS A 147 13.65 10.00 -16.29
CA LYS A 147 13.35 9.84 -17.72
C LYS A 147 14.57 9.44 -18.54
N GLY A 148 14.43 8.36 -19.30
CA GLY A 148 15.47 7.87 -20.22
C GLY A 148 16.63 7.13 -19.55
N ARG A 149 16.53 6.85 -18.24
CA ARG A 149 17.59 6.14 -17.48
C ARG A 149 17.23 4.71 -17.09
N GLY A 150 16.11 4.19 -17.58
CA GLY A 150 15.64 2.85 -17.16
C GLY A 150 15.46 2.78 -15.64
N TYR A 151 15.99 1.74 -15.02
CA TYR A 151 15.94 1.50 -13.56
C TYR A 151 17.28 1.81 -12.84
N GLU A 152 18.10 2.70 -13.38
CA GLU A 152 19.41 3.03 -12.78
C GLU A 152 19.32 4.05 -11.65
N ALA A 153 18.35 4.96 -11.67
CA ALA A 153 18.27 6.04 -10.69
C ALA A 153 17.86 5.51 -9.30
N ALA A 154 16.89 4.60 -9.27
CA ALA A 154 16.39 3.91 -8.07
C ALA A 154 16.16 4.87 -6.89
N ARG A 155 15.38 5.94 -7.13
CA ARG A 155 15.13 7.00 -6.15
C ARG A 155 13.81 6.81 -5.41
N ALA A 156 13.76 7.26 -4.18
CA ALA A 156 12.52 7.54 -3.48
C ALA A 156 12.08 8.97 -3.76
N GLY A 157 10.86 9.17 -4.26
CA GLY A 157 10.24 10.48 -4.44
C GLY A 157 9.27 10.78 -3.31
N VAL A 158 9.15 12.05 -2.91
CA VAL A 158 8.19 12.51 -1.88
C VAL A 158 7.40 13.71 -2.34
N ALA A 159 6.09 13.69 -2.08
CA ALA A 159 5.14 14.76 -2.36
C ALA A 159 4.21 14.96 -1.16
N VAL A 160 3.60 16.16 -1.04
CA VAL A 160 2.76 16.54 0.09
C VAL A 160 1.50 17.28 -0.38
N ALA A 161 0.40 17.09 0.34
CA ALA A 161 -0.85 17.80 0.12
C ALA A 161 -1.53 18.20 1.43
N ASP A 162 -2.45 19.18 1.33
CA ASP A 162 -3.33 19.59 2.42
C ASP A 162 -4.63 18.76 2.49
N ASN A 163 -5.02 18.16 1.36
CA ASN A 163 -6.22 17.34 1.24
C ASN A 163 -5.85 15.93 0.79
N PRO A 164 -6.62 14.89 1.19
CA PRO A 164 -6.32 13.53 0.80
C PRO A 164 -6.29 13.32 -0.73
N THR A 165 -7.21 13.94 -1.46
CA THR A 165 -7.29 13.83 -2.92
C THR A 165 -6.26 14.70 -3.67
N GLY A 166 -5.45 15.48 -2.93
CA GLY A 166 -4.47 16.39 -3.52
C GLY A 166 -5.03 17.81 -3.83
N PRO A 167 -4.42 18.56 -4.76
CA PRO A 167 -3.22 18.16 -5.53
C PRO A 167 -1.98 18.04 -4.64
N TYR A 168 -1.20 17.00 -4.89
CA TYR A 168 0.09 16.82 -4.22
C TYR A 168 1.16 17.66 -4.92
N THR A 169 2.01 18.28 -4.11
CA THR A 169 3.19 19.02 -4.57
C THR A 169 4.42 18.14 -4.41
N PHE A 170 5.12 17.84 -5.51
CA PHE A 170 6.39 17.16 -5.48
C PHE A 170 7.42 18.00 -4.73
N ILE A 171 8.13 17.40 -3.77
CA ILE A 171 9.14 18.07 -2.95
C ILE A 171 10.55 17.79 -3.47
N ARG A 172 10.90 16.50 -3.61
CA ARG A 172 12.21 16.04 -4.06
C ARG A 172 12.23 14.55 -4.33
N SER A 173 13.30 14.09 -4.95
CA SER A 173 13.68 12.69 -4.95
C SER A 173 15.18 12.51 -4.66
N GLY A 174 15.55 11.28 -4.29
CA GLY A 174 16.94 10.91 -4.06
C GLY A 174 17.06 9.46 -3.64
N ARG A 175 18.28 8.94 -3.68
CA ARG A 175 18.62 7.69 -3.00
C ARG A 175 18.57 7.89 -1.50
N VAL A 176 18.38 6.78 -0.77
CA VAL A 176 18.08 6.82 0.66
C VAL A 176 19.35 6.80 1.51
N ASN A 177 19.41 7.64 2.55
CA ASN A 177 20.45 7.68 3.57
C ASN A 177 21.89 7.75 3.03
N PRO A 178 22.24 8.71 2.16
CA PRO A 178 23.61 8.84 1.64
C PRO A 178 24.62 9.05 2.79
N GLY A 179 25.72 8.31 2.74
CA GLY A 179 26.81 8.36 3.72
C GLY A 179 26.54 7.63 5.04
N ILE A 180 25.41 6.89 5.15
CA ILE A 180 25.03 6.20 6.38
C ILE A 180 24.93 4.68 6.11
N LEU A 181 25.67 3.88 6.87
CA LEU A 181 25.54 2.41 6.87
C LEU A 181 24.26 1.97 7.58
N PRO A 182 23.67 0.84 7.16
CA PRO A 182 22.55 0.24 7.89
C PRO A 182 22.97 -0.21 9.28
N MET A 183 22.04 -0.20 10.24
CA MET A 183 22.32 -0.50 11.65
C MET A 183 22.88 -1.91 11.87
N ASP A 184 22.53 -2.86 11.02
CA ASP A 184 23.06 -4.23 11.05
C ASP A 184 24.54 -4.32 10.60
N LEU A 185 25.03 -3.34 9.86
CA LEU A 185 26.42 -3.22 9.41
C LEU A 185 27.21 -2.14 10.17
N ASP A 186 26.59 -1.32 10.99
CA ASP A 186 27.25 -0.24 11.75
C ASP A 186 27.86 -0.75 13.06
N ASN A 187 28.74 -1.74 12.93
CA ASN A 187 29.54 -2.29 14.05
C ASN A 187 30.94 -2.67 13.57
N GLU A 188 31.88 -2.80 14.49
CA GLU A 188 33.31 -2.99 14.16
C GLU A 188 33.60 -4.31 13.44
N GLU A 189 32.85 -5.37 13.74
CA GLU A 189 33.02 -6.68 13.08
C GLU A 189 32.55 -6.60 11.62
N ALA A 190 31.37 -6.03 11.37
CA ALA A 190 30.84 -5.85 10.03
C ALA A 190 31.73 -4.92 9.20
N LYS A 191 32.20 -3.80 9.77
CA LYS A 191 33.15 -2.89 9.11
C LYS A 191 34.46 -3.55 8.77
N ALA A 192 35.02 -4.39 9.66
CA ALA A 192 36.24 -5.15 9.40
C ALA A 192 36.03 -6.13 8.24
N ARG A 193 34.89 -6.82 8.19
CA ARG A 193 34.55 -7.74 7.08
C ARG A 193 34.38 -7.00 5.76
N LEU A 194 33.69 -5.85 5.75
CA LEU A 194 33.53 -5.03 4.55
C LEU A 194 34.89 -4.56 4.00
N ALA A 195 35.84 -4.20 4.87
CA ALA A 195 37.17 -3.79 4.46
C ALA A 195 38.01 -4.92 3.81
N GLU A 196 37.63 -6.18 3.99
CA GLU A 196 38.28 -7.35 3.36
C GLU A 196 37.69 -7.68 1.98
N ILE A 197 36.52 -7.13 1.63
CA ILE A 197 35.85 -7.41 0.36
C ILE A 197 36.53 -6.61 -0.76
N ASP A 198 36.97 -7.29 -1.80
CA ASP A 198 37.55 -6.67 -2.98
C ASP A 198 36.47 -6.28 -4.00
N TYR A 199 36.00 -5.06 -3.95
CA TYR A 199 35.02 -4.52 -4.90
C TYR A 199 35.50 -4.57 -6.35
N TYR A 200 36.80 -4.56 -6.62
CA TYR A 200 37.35 -4.59 -7.97
C TYR A 200 37.21 -5.95 -8.65
N THR A 201 36.98 -7.01 -7.87
CA THR A 201 36.65 -8.34 -8.40
C THR A 201 35.15 -8.54 -8.57
N TYR A 202 34.33 -7.62 -8.08
CA TYR A 202 32.89 -7.67 -8.24
C TYR A 202 32.51 -7.47 -9.72
N ASP A 203 31.85 -8.46 -10.29
CA ASP A 203 31.43 -8.46 -11.69
C ASP A 203 29.94 -8.06 -11.81
N GLU A 204 29.69 -6.78 -12.00
CA GLU A 204 28.32 -6.25 -12.18
C GLU A 204 27.62 -6.80 -13.45
N SER A 205 28.38 -7.35 -14.40
CA SER A 205 27.81 -7.93 -15.63
C SER A 205 27.06 -9.24 -15.35
N LYS A 206 27.36 -9.90 -14.24
CA LYS A 206 26.59 -11.06 -13.77
C LYS A 206 25.27 -10.59 -13.23
N ASN A 207 24.20 -11.01 -13.90
CA ASN A 207 22.85 -10.73 -13.39
C ASN A 207 22.62 -11.51 -12.09
N PRO A 208 22.59 -10.86 -10.92
CA PRO A 208 22.42 -11.55 -9.65
C PRO A 208 21.03 -12.18 -9.47
N GLN A 209 20.09 -11.90 -10.38
CA GLN A 209 18.77 -12.51 -10.41
C GLN A 209 18.76 -13.87 -11.11
N ALA A 210 19.85 -14.24 -11.82
CA ALA A 210 19.98 -15.57 -12.41
C ALA A 210 20.53 -16.55 -11.37
N GLU A 211 19.76 -17.57 -10.99
CA GLU A 211 20.14 -18.55 -9.98
C GLU A 211 21.49 -19.21 -10.29
N GLU A 212 21.78 -19.48 -11.55
CA GLU A 212 23.02 -20.08 -12.03
C GLU A 212 24.29 -19.26 -11.77
N TRP A 213 24.12 -17.97 -11.47
CA TRP A 213 25.24 -17.06 -11.20
C TRP A 213 25.47 -16.82 -9.71
N TRP A 214 24.62 -17.37 -8.84
CA TRP A 214 24.79 -17.31 -7.41
C TRP A 214 25.84 -18.30 -6.95
N THR A 215 27.04 -17.82 -6.70
CA THR A 215 28.04 -18.59 -5.99
C THR A 215 27.92 -18.40 -4.48
N PRO A 216 28.40 -19.35 -3.66
CA PRO A 216 28.45 -19.17 -2.20
C PRO A 216 29.25 -17.93 -1.78
N GLU A 217 30.32 -17.61 -2.49
CA GLU A 217 31.17 -16.45 -2.24
C GLU A 217 30.39 -15.16 -2.49
N TRP A 218 29.69 -15.05 -3.62
CA TRP A 218 28.83 -13.91 -3.93
C TRP A 218 27.74 -13.68 -2.87
N ARG A 219 27.07 -14.75 -2.45
CA ARG A 219 26.08 -14.65 -1.37
C ARG A 219 26.69 -14.19 -0.06
N ALA A 220 27.87 -14.69 0.29
CA ALA A 220 28.57 -14.26 1.49
C ALA A 220 28.94 -12.76 1.44
N ASP A 221 29.32 -12.26 0.26
CA ASP A 221 29.63 -10.84 0.06
C ASP A 221 28.38 -9.96 0.15
N VAL A 222 27.25 -10.41 -0.43
CA VAL A 222 25.96 -9.69 -0.29
C VAL A 222 25.50 -9.68 1.16
N ASP A 223 25.58 -10.81 1.86
CA ASP A 223 25.28 -10.91 3.30
C ASP A 223 26.20 -9.99 4.12
N ALA A 224 27.46 -9.90 3.75
CA ALA A 224 28.43 -9.00 4.38
C ALA A 224 28.18 -7.51 4.09
N GLY A 225 27.40 -7.17 3.06
CA GLY A 225 27.01 -5.80 2.75
C GLY A 225 27.77 -5.13 1.61
N ILE A 226 28.36 -5.90 0.67
CA ILE A 226 29.10 -5.38 -0.49
C ILE A 226 28.28 -4.33 -1.27
N ILE A 227 27.00 -4.58 -1.50
CA ILE A 227 26.14 -3.69 -2.26
C ILE A 227 25.76 -2.44 -1.44
N ALA A 228 25.51 -2.60 -0.13
CA ALA A 228 25.21 -1.50 0.76
C ALA A 228 26.38 -0.52 0.84
N GLU A 229 27.62 -1.01 0.90
CA GLU A 229 28.80 -0.16 0.92
C GLU A 229 29.10 0.47 -0.44
N ARG A 230 28.91 -0.24 -1.55
CA ARG A 230 29.00 0.33 -2.90
C ARG A 230 28.13 1.57 -3.05
N ASP A 231 26.91 1.53 -2.52
CA ASP A 231 25.92 2.60 -2.62
C ASP A 231 26.00 3.60 -1.45
N LEU A 232 26.94 3.42 -0.50
CA LEU A 232 27.03 4.22 0.73
C LEU A 232 27.10 5.73 0.43
N GLU A 233 28.04 6.16 -0.40
CA GLU A 233 28.27 7.59 -0.68
C GLU A 233 27.06 8.21 -1.39
N GLY A 234 26.51 7.54 -2.41
CA GLY A 234 25.39 8.01 -3.22
C GLY A 234 24.01 7.80 -2.60
N GLY A 235 23.94 7.02 -1.52
CA GLY A 235 22.71 6.55 -0.89
C GLY A 235 22.20 5.24 -1.48
N GLN A 236 21.37 4.56 -0.70
CA GLN A 236 20.81 3.24 -1.05
C GLN A 236 19.76 3.37 -2.15
N MET A 237 19.74 2.40 -3.07
CA MET A 237 18.66 2.24 -4.04
C MET A 237 17.31 2.08 -3.33
N ALA A 238 16.24 2.62 -3.92
CA ALA A 238 14.88 2.41 -3.45
C ALA A 238 13.96 2.18 -4.66
N ARG A 239 13.46 0.95 -4.81
CA ARG A 239 12.54 0.56 -5.87
C ARG A 239 11.18 0.19 -5.28
N ASP A 240 10.62 -1.00 -5.56
CA ASP A 240 9.32 -1.42 -5.02
C ASP A 240 9.19 -1.14 -3.52
N MET A 241 8.13 -0.45 -3.14
CA MET A 241 8.06 0.09 -1.79
C MET A 241 6.66 0.06 -1.19
N THR A 242 6.61 0.13 0.14
CA THR A 242 5.43 0.46 0.91
C THR A 242 5.76 1.41 2.06
N LEU A 243 4.73 1.97 2.69
CA LEU A 243 4.83 2.74 3.92
C LEU A 243 4.09 2.03 5.05
N PHE A 244 4.58 2.21 6.25
CA PHE A 244 3.92 1.74 7.47
C PHE A 244 4.00 2.81 8.56
N VAL A 245 2.87 3.12 9.17
CA VAL A 245 2.80 3.97 10.37
C VAL A 245 2.53 3.07 11.56
N ASP A 246 3.44 3.09 12.52
CA ASP A 246 3.35 2.28 13.72
C ASP A 246 2.44 2.92 14.79
N GLN A 247 2.07 2.16 15.80
CA GLN A 247 1.18 2.57 16.88
C GLN A 247 1.69 3.78 17.68
N ASP A 248 3.00 4.00 17.70
CA ASP A 248 3.64 5.16 18.34
C ASP A 248 3.68 6.41 17.43
N GLY A 249 3.14 6.32 16.23
CA GLY A 249 3.11 7.38 15.23
C GLY A 249 4.42 7.56 14.47
N LYS A 250 5.39 6.65 14.61
CA LYS A 250 6.55 6.61 13.74
C LYS A 250 6.18 5.98 12.41
N ALA A 251 6.74 6.51 11.33
CA ALA A 251 6.54 5.98 10.00
C ALA A 251 7.82 5.35 9.46
N TYR A 252 7.63 4.35 8.62
CA TYR A 252 8.70 3.58 8.01
C TYR A 252 8.49 3.47 6.50
N HIS A 253 9.58 3.65 5.77
CA HIS A 253 9.68 3.37 4.34
C HIS A 253 10.36 2.01 4.18
N ILE A 254 9.67 1.07 3.55
CA ILE A 254 10.14 -0.29 3.30
C ILE A 254 10.28 -0.44 1.79
N TYR A 255 11.46 -0.80 1.31
CA TYR A 255 11.74 -0.75 -0.12
C TYR A 255 12.77 -1.79 -0.56
N SER A 256 12.68 -2.22 -1.82
CA SER A 256 13.69 -3.06 -2.46
C SER A 256 14.93 -2.25 -2.75
N ALA A 257 16.07 -2.74 -2.29
CA ALA A 257 17.39 -2.14 -2.42
C ALA A 257 18.39 -3.15 -3.01
N GLU A 258 19.65 -2.73 -3.20
CA GLU A 258 20.74 -3.63 -3.60
C GLU A 258 20.39 -4.44 -4.86
N GLU A 259 19.94 -3.78 -5.93
CA GLU A 259 19.48 -4.43 -7.17
C GLU A 259 18.28 -5.40 -6.95
N ASN A 260 17.37 -5.05 -6.06
CA ASN A 260 16.26 -5.88 -5.57
C ASN A 260 16.69 -7.13 -4.78
N LEU A 261 17.97 -7.22 -4.38
CA LEU A 261 18.48 -8.34 -3.60
C LEU A 261 18.03 -8.32 -2.15
N THR A 262 17.79 -7.12 -1.62
CA THR A 262 17.57 -6.89 -0.20
C THR A 262 16.38 -5.94 -0.01
N LEU A 263 15.60 -6.13 1.04
CA LEU A 263 14.67 -5.10 1.50
C LEU A 263 15.35 -4.24 2.56
N ASN A 264 15.20 -2.92 2.43
CA ASN A 264 15.57 -2.00 3.49
C ASN A 264 14.32 -1.49 4.21
N ILE A 265 14.41 -1.31 5.52
CA ILE A 265 13.38 -0.70 6.37
C ILE A 265 13.98 0.53 7.01
N ALA A 266 13.53 1.72 6.61
CA ALA A 266 14.06 3.00 7.04
C ALA A 266 13.03 3.82 7.82
N GLU A 267 13.42 4.33 9.00
CA GLU A 267 12.60 5.24 9.82
C GLU A 267 12.50 6.61 9.13
N LEU A 268 11.28 7.14 9.01
CA LEU A 268 11.02 8.48 8.53
C LEU A 268 11.10 9.52 9.66
N SER A 269 11.39 10.77 9.30
CA SER A 269 11.36 11.92 10.20
C SER A 269 9.95 12.18 10.75
N ASP A 270 9.86 13.01 11.80
CA ASP A 270 8.61 13.35 12.48
C ASP A 270 7.55 13.99 11.57
N ASP A 271 7.95 14.64 10.49
CA ASP A 271 7.06 15.21 9.47
C ASP A 271 6.79 14.26 8.29
N TYR A 272 7.39 13.06 8.32
CA TYR A 272 7.35 12.02 7.29
C TYR A 272 7.97 12.43 5.94
N LEU A 273 8.65 13.55 5.86
CA LEU A 273 9.21 14.07 4.61
C LEU A 273 10.65 13.65 4.36
N SER A 274 11.36 13.06 5.32
CA SER A 274 12.77 12.66 5.23
C SER A 274 13.01 11.33 5.92
N HIS A 275 14.16 10.71 5.65
CA HIS A 275 14.66 9.59 6.45
C HIS A 275 15.50 10.11 7.61
N THR A 276 15.46 9.41 8.77
CA THR A 276 16.23 9.77 9.97
C THR A 276 17.70 9.33 9.90
N GLY A 277 18.05 8.48 8.94
CA GLY A 277 19.33 7.78 8.89
C GLY A 277 19.31 6.39 9.56
N LYS A 278 18.27 6.08 10.33
CA LYS A 278 18.12 4.75 10.93
C LYS A 278 17.46 3.81 9.95
N TYR A 279 18.14 2.75 9.56
CA TYR A 279 17.59 1.69 8.71
C TYR A 279 18.31 0.37 8.92
N ILE A 280 17.65 -0.70 8.53
CA ILE A 280 18.18 -2.07 8.54
C ILE A 280 18.04 -2.68 7.16
N ARG A 281 18.85 -3.70 6.91
CA ARG A 281 18.69 -4.65 5.81
C ARG A 281 17.86 -5.83 6.28
N MET A 282 16.91 -6.27 5.48
CA MET A 282 16.06 -7.42 5.73
C MET A 282 16.19 -8.43 4.59
N ALA A 283 16.45 -9.70 4.91
CA ALA A 283 16.62 -10.80 3.97
C ALA A 283 17.61 -10.47 2.83
N PRO A 284 18.87 -10.09 3.14
CA PRO A 284 19.87 -9.78 2.11
C PRO A 284 20.07 -10.98 1.18
N GLY A 285 20.22 -10.70 -0.12
CA GLY A 285 20.33 -11.73 -1.16
C GLY A 285 19.04 -12.52 -1.42
N GLY A 286 17.92 -12.16 -0.79
CA GLY A 286 16.66 -12.87 -0.89
C GLY A 286 15.86 -12.60 -2.16
N HIS A 287 16.16 -11.57 -2.93
CA HIS A 287 15.39 -11.14 -4.10
C HIS A 287 13.91 -10.89 -3.78
N ASN A 288 13.65 -9.89 -2.94
CA ASN A 288 12.29 -9.53 -2.54
C ASN A 288 11.85 -8.21 -3.17
N GLU A 289 10.65 -8.21 -3.74
CA GLU A 289 9.94 -7.05 -4.27
C GLU A 289 8.58 -6.89 -3.60
N ALA A 290 7.91 -5.76 -3.88
CA ALA A 290 6.53 -5.51 -3.55
C ALA A 290 6.16 -5.77 -2.07
N PRO A 291 6.89 -5.18 -1.11
CA PRO A 291 6.60 -5.39 0.31
C PRO A 291 5.21 -4.86 0.69
N ALA A 292 4.50 -5.62 1.51
CA ALA A 292 3.22 -5.25 2.11
C ALA A 292 3.22 -5.73 3.57
N VAL A 293 2.99 -4.83 4.51
CA VAL A 293 3.22 -5.07 5.94
C VAL A 293 1.98 -4.77 6.77
N PHE A 294 1.78 -5.50 7.85
CA PHE A 294 0.78 -5.24 8.87
C PHE A 294 1.25 -5.68 10.26
N PHE A 295 0.60 -5.15 11.28
CA PHE A 295 0.85 -5.50 12.68
C PHE A 295 -0.40 -6.14 13.28
N LYS A 296 -0.23 -7.28 13.95
CA LYS A 296 -1.30 -7.97 14.66
C LYS A 296 -0.78 -8.67 15.91
N ASP A 297 -1.45 -8.46 17.03
CA ASP A 297 -1.21 -9.17 18.29
C ASP A 297 0.27 -9.21 18.73
N GLY A 298 0.96 -8.06 18.62
CA GLY A 298 2.37 -7.93 19.00
C GLY A 298 3.37 -8.41 17.96
N THR A 299 2.92 -8.81 16.78
CA THR A 299 3.78 -9.34 15.70
C THR A 299 3.60 -8.52 14.41
N TYR A 300 4.72 -8.11 13.82
CA TYR A 300 4.76 -7.56 12.47
C TYR A 300 4.83 -8.69 11.47
N TRP A 301 3.99 -8.63 10.45
CA TRP A 301 3.95 -9.56 9.34
C TRP A 301 4.19 -8.83 8.03
N MET A 302 4.97 -9.41 7.15
CA MET A 302 5.25 -8.85 5.83
C MET A 302 5.05 -9.94 4.76
N ILE A 303 4.35 -9.58 3.69
CA ILE A 303 4.21 -10.39 2.49
C ILE A 303 4.93 -9.67 1.35
N THR A 304 5.75 -10.40 0.59
CA THR A 304 6.53 -9.89 -0.54
C THR A 304 6.38 -10.80 -1.74
N SER A 305 6.88 -10.39 -2.89
CA SER A 305 7.08 -11.25 -4.06
C SER A 305 8.56 -11.56 -4.29
N GLY A 306 8.83 -12.56 -5.12
CA GLY A 306 10.15 -12.71 -5.75
C GLY A 306 10.31 -11.75 -6.93
N CYS A 307 11.52 -11.75 -7.54
CA CYS A 307 11.87 -10.92 -8.68
C CYS A 307 11.81 -11.75 -9.97
N THR A 308 10.69 -11.72 -10.66
CA THR A 308 10.46 -12.45 -11.93
C THR A 308 9.93 -11.54 -13.05
N GLY A 309 10.17 -10.23 -12.94
CA GLY A 309 9.64 -9.22 -13.84
C GLY A 309 8.11 -9.21 -13.79
N TRP A 310 7.45 -9.29 -14.95
CA TRP A 310 5.99 -9.27 -15.04
C TRP A 310 5.31 -10.63 -14.79
N ALA A 311 6.10 -11.72 -14.68
CA ALA A 311 5.55 -13.04 -14.40
C ALA A 311 5.21 -13.16 -12.91
N PRO A 312 4.03 -13.70 -12.54
CA PRO A 312 3.70 -13.93 -11.15
C PRO A 312 4.56 -15.05 -10.56
N ASN A 313 4.82 -14.98 -9.27
CA ASN A 313 5.62 -15.96 -8.52
C ASN A 313 5.01 -16.21 -7.14
N ALA A 314 5.58 -17.17 -6.41
CA ALA A 314 5.15 -17.50 -5.06
C ALA A 314 5.40 -16.32 -4.11
N ALA A 315 4.38 -15.94 -3.35
CA ALA A 315 4.54 -14.97 -2.28
C ALA A 315 5.51 -15.50 -1.21
N ARG A 316 6.16 -14.58 -0.52
CA ARG A 316 7.03 -14.85 0.60
C ARG A 316 6.51 -14.15 1.82
N MET A 317 6.67 -14.77 2.97
CA MET A 317 6.16 -14.22 4.22
C MET A 317 7.24 -14.17 5.28
N PHE A 318 7.18 -13.11 6.09
CA PHE A 318 8.12 -12.88 7.19
C PHE A 318 7.37 -12.37 8.41
N SER A 319 7.93 -12.61 9.60
CA SER A 319 7.46 -11.98 10.83
C SER A 319 8.59 -11.42 11.67
N ALA A 320 8.28 -10.45 12.52
CA ALA A 320 9.22 -9.87 13.47
C ALA A 320 8.51 -9.38 14.75
N PRO A 321 9.21 -9.34 15.89
CA PRO A 321 8.70 -8.74 17.11
C PRO A 321 8.78 -7.20 17.09
N SER A 322 9.53 -6.63 16.17
CA SER A 322 9.69 -5.19 15.94
C SER A 322 9.77 -4.93 14.44
N ILE A 323 9.28 -3.77 14.00
CA ILE A 323 9.38 -3.38 12.58
C ILE A 323 10.86 -3.33 12.11
N MET A 324 11.77 -2.99 13.01
CA MET A 324 13.22 -3.01 12.76
C MET A 324 13.86 -4.38 13.01
N GLY A 325 13.06 -5.45 13.06
CA GLY A 325 13.52 -6.83 13.17
C GLY A 325 13.82 -7.33 14.60
N PRO A 326 14.48 -8.49 14.69
CA PRO A 326 14.88 -9.36 13.59
C PRO A 326 13.71 -10.03 12.89
N TRP A 327 13.78 -10.14 11.57
CA TRP A 327 12.77 -10.78 10.72
C TRP A 327 13.07 -12.26 10.50
N THR A 328 12.05 -13.09 10.61
CA THR A 328 12.09 -14.54 10.34
C THR A 328 11.24 -14.88 9.14
N GLN A 329 11.80 -15.61 8.19
CA GLN A 329 11.08 -16.07 7.00
C GLN A 329 10.19 -17.27 7.31
N TYR A 330 9.01 -17.28 6.72
CA TYR A 330 8.05 -18.38 6.70
C TYR A 330 7.89 -18.93 5.29
N ASP A 331 7.17 -20.03 5.17
CA ASP A 331 6.75 -20.57 3.88
C ASP A 331 5.76 -19.63 3.16
N ASN A 332 5.47 -19.94 1.89
CA ASN A 332 4.48 -19.24 1.10
C ASN A 332 3.12 -19.17 1.84
N PRO A 333 2.57 -17.98 2.11
CA PRO A 333 1.29 -17.85 2.80
C PRO A 333 0.08 -18.29 1.96
N CYS A 334 0.22 -18.42 0.64
CA CYS A 334 -0.86 -18.81 -0.25
C CYS A 334 -1.11 -20.32 -0.16
N ARG A 335 -2.40 -20.72 -0.16
CA ARG A 335 -2.83 -22.11 -0.08
C ARG A 335 -3.79 -22.43 -1.22
N GLY A 336 -3.77 -23.66 -1.71
CA GLY A 336 -4.68 -24.16 -2.76
C GLY A 336 -4.12 -24.03 -4.18
N GLU A 337 -5.00 -24.06 -5.17
CA GLU A 337 -4.63 -23.98 -6.58
C GLU A 337 -4.01 -22.62 -6.93
N ASN A 338 -2.94 -22.60 -7.73
CA ASN A 338 -2.16 -21.41 -8.10
C ASN A 338 -1.51 -20.64 -6.92
N ALA A 339 -1.32 -21.30 -5.77
CA ALA A 339 -0.62 -20.72 -4.62
C ALA A 339 0.85 -20.40 -4.94
N ASP A 340 1.48 -21.19 -5.80
CA ASP A 340 2.86 -21.04 -6.27
C ASP A 340 3.10 -19.82 -7.15
N ILE A 341 2.04 -19.18 -7.62
CA ILE A 341 2.06 -17.92 -8.38
C ILE A 341 1.23 -16.82 -7.72
N THR A 342 0.93 -16.93 -6.43
CA THR A 342 0.12 -15.95 -5.69
C THR A 342 -1.21 -15.65 -6.41
N PHE A 343 -1.86 -16.71 -6.94
CA PHE A 343 -3.11 -16.62 -7.72
C PHE A 343 -3.01 -15.69 -8.95
N GLY A 344 -1.80 -15.48 -9.48
CA GLY A 344 -1.48 -14.59 -10.58
C GLY A 344 -1.19 -13.14 -10.20
N GLY A 345 -1.18 -12.80 -8.90
CA GLY A 345 -0.98 -11.44 -8.40
C GLY A 345 0.42 -11.20 -7.85
N GLN A 346 0.79 -9.92 -7.76
CA GLN A 346 1.95 -9.43 -7.01
C GLN A 346 1.46 -8.49 -5.91
N SER A 347 1.92 -8.70 -4.66
CA SER A 347 1.55 -7.88 -3.51
C SER A 347 1.77 -6.38 -3.77
N THR A 348 0.97 -5.53 -3.15
CA THR A 348 1.16 -4.08 -3.20
C THR A 348 0.93 -3.41 -1.85
N PHE A 349 -0.10 -3.85 -1.11
CA PHE A 349 -0.46 -3.26 0.17
C PHE A 349 -1.24 -4.26 1.02
N ILE A 350 -1.31 -4.03 2.33
CA ILE A 350 -2.25 -4.70 3.23
C ILE A 350 -3.07 -3.62 3.92
N LEU A 351 -4.38 -3.64 3.66
CA LEU A 351 -5.33 -2.67 4.20
C LEU A 351 -5.91 -3.19 5.53
N PRO A 352 -5.71 -2.48 6.64
CA PRO A 352 -6.44 -2.76 7.88
C PRO A 352 -7.95 -2.50 7.69
N TYR A 353 -8.79 -3.42 8.17
CA TYR A 353 -10.24 -3.32 8.12
C TYR A 353 -10.87 -3.79 9.44
N GLY A 354 -11.09 -2.87 10.37
CA GLY A 354 -11.37 -3.21 11.76
C GLY A 354 -10.21 -4.02 12.36
N ASP A 355 -10.51 -5.16 12.96
CA ASP A 355 -9.50 -6.10 13.51
C ASP A 355 -8.95 -7.08 12.45
N ASN A 356 -9.35 -6.92 11.20
CA ASN A 356 -8.99 -7.78 10.08
C ASN A 356 -8.09 -7.06 9.07
N PHE A 357 -7.62 -7.80 8.06
CA PHE A 357 -6.71 -7.28 7.04
C PHE A 357 -7.10 -7.79 5.67
N ILE A 358 -6.98 -6.92 4.67
CA ILE A 358 -7.21 -7.22 3.26
C ILE A 358 -5.86 -7.20 2.56
N PHE A 359 -5.45 -8.33 2.01
CA PHE A 359 -4.30 -8.42 1.11
C PHE A 359 -4.68 -7.82 -0.23
N MET A 360 -3.89 -6.85 -0.70
CA MET A 360 -4.05 -6.20 -1.99
C MET A 360 -2.89 -6.58 -2.90
N ALA A 361 -3.20 -7.00 -4.12
CA ALA A 361 -2.23 -7.35 -5.15
C ALA A 361 -2.72 -6.93 -6.53
N ASP A 362 -1.78 -6.73 -7.45
CA ASP A 362 -2.04 -6.43 -8.85
C ASP A 362 -1.77 -7.66 -9.72
N ILE A 363 -2.70 -7.95 -10.64
CA ILE A 363 -2.50 -8.91 -11.72
C ILE A 363 -2.07 -8.12 -12.96
N TRP A 364 -0.77 -8.08 -13.19
CA TRP A 364 -0.17 -7.31 -14.25
C TRP A 364 -0.53 -7.83 -15.64
N ARG A 365 -0.77 -6.90 -16.56
CA ARG A 365 -1.03 -7.17 -17.97
C ARG A 365 -0.10 -6.31 -18.83
N PRO A 366 1.16 -6.69 -19.02
CA PRO A 366 2.18 -5.83 -19.59
C PRO A 366 1.90 -5.40 -21.05
N LYS A 367 1.02 -6.10 -21.77
CA LYS A 367 0.57 -5.69 -23.12
C LYS A 367 -0.57 -4.66 -23.10
N HIS A 368 -1.27 -4.55 -22.01
CA HIS A 368 -2.39 -3.64 -21.76
C HIS A 368 -2.33 -3.19 -20.28
N PRO A 369 -1.36 -2.35 -19.91
CA PRO A 369 -1.11 -2.03 -18.50
C PRO A 369 -2.30 -1.39 -17.78
N SER A 370 -3.10 -0.57 -18.48
CA SER A 370 -4.31 0.04 -17.93
C SER A 370 -5.41 -0.99 -17.59
N ASP A 371 -5.34 -2.19 -18.15
CA ASP A 371 -6.28 -3.29 -17.94
C ASP A 371 -5.78 -4.30 -16.90
N ALA A 372 -4.73 -4.00 -16.12
CA ALA A 372 -4.34 -4.83 -14.98
C ALA A 372 -5.52 -5.01 -14.00
N ARG A 373 -5.58 -6.15 -13.30
CA ARG A 373 -6.69 -6.48 -12.40
C ARG A 373 -6.22 -6.46 -10.96
N TYR A 374 -7.18 -6.40 -10.05
CA TYR A 374 -6.94 -6.35 -8.62
C TYR A 374 -7.30 -7.68 -7.97
N LEU A 375 -6.39 -8.21 -7.20
CA LEU A 375 -6.58 -9.38 -6.37
C LEU A 375 -6.62 -8.92 -4.90
N TRP A 376 -7.84 -8.70 -4.38
CA TRP A 376 -8.04 -8.38 -2.98
C TRP A 376 -8.63 -9.58 -2.26
N LEU A 377 -7.94 -10.08 -1.26
CA LEU A 377 -8.30 -11.27 -0.50
C LEU A 377 -8.26 -10.98 1.01
N PRO A 378 -9.16 -11.61 1.78
CA PRO A 378 -9.06 -11.56 3.22
C PRO A 378 -7.81 -12.30 3.69
N ILE A 379 -7.06 -11.72 4.61
CA ILE A 379 -6.03 -12.45 5.35
C ILE A 379 -6.72 -13.28 6.42
N GLN A 380 -6.50 -14.58 6.37
CA GLN A 380 -6.97 -15.55 7.36
C GLN A 380 -5.83 -15.91 8.31
N PHE A 381 -6.15 -16.45 9.49
CA PHE A 381 -5.17 -16.89 10.47
C PHE A 381 -5.44 -18.33 10.85
N ASP A 382 -4.41 -19.14 10.97
CA ASP A 382 -4.50 -20.51 11.45
C ASP A 382 -4.60 -20.57 12.99
N GLU A 383 -4.68 -21.77 13.55
CA GLU A 383 -4.79 -22.00 15.00
C GLU A 383 -3.59 -21.48 15.81
N ASN A 384 -2.46 -21.22 15.15
CA ASN A 384 -1.25 -20.65 15.76
C ASN A 384 -1.14 -19.14 15.52
N GLY A 385 -2.13 -18.53 14.90
CA GLY A 385 -2.13 -17.10 14.54
C GLY A 385 -1.23 -16.76 13.35
N VAL A 386 -0.79 -17.75 12.55
CA VAL A 386 0.00 -17.52 11.34
C VAL A 386 -0.92 -17.13 10.18
N PRO A 387 -0.65 -16.00 9.49
CA PRO A 387 -1.49 -15.56 8.39
C PRO A 387 -1.36 -16.46 7.17
N PHE A 388 -2.47 -16.61 6.46
CA PHE A 388 -2.50 -17.30 5.17
C PHE A 388 -3.55 -16.69 4.23
N LEU A 389 -3.43 -17.00 2.94
CA LEU A 389 -4.30 -16.56 1.86
C LEU A 389 -4.87 -17.76 1.12
N GLU A 390 -6.17 -17.72 0.84
CA GLU A 390 -6.84 -18.65 -0.07
C GLU A 390 -7.58 -17.85 -1.13
N PHE A 391 -7.57 -18.34 -2.36
CA PHE A 391 -8.31 -17.70 -3.44
C PHE A 391 -9.83 -17.83 -3.21
N MET A 392 -10.51 -16.71 -3.35
CA MET A 392 -11.98 -16.63 -3.29
C MET A 392 -12.48 -15.97 -4.57
N GLU A 393 -13.39 -16.64 -5.30
CA GLU A 393 -14.02 -16.04 -6.48
C GLU A 393 -14.81 -14.77 -6.15
N LYS A 394 -15.35 -14.72 -4.95
CA LYS A 394 -16.04 -13.57 -4.35
C LYS A 394 -16.11 -13.72 -2.84
N TRP A 395 -16.10 -12.60 -2.14
CA TRP A 395 -16.26 -12.57 -0.69
C TRP A 395 -16.97 -11.27 -0.25
N ASP A 396 -17.64 -11.31 0.90
CA ASP A 396 -18.44 -10.19 1.43
C ASP A 396 -17.71 -9.53 2.60
N LEU A 397 -17.45 -8.22 2.50
CA LEU A 397 -16.85 -7.41 3.56
C LEU A 397 -17.62 -7.46 4.88
N ASN A 398 -18.95 -7.70 4.83
CA ASN A 398 -19.75 -7.79 6.04
C ASN A 398 -19.45 -9.06 6.87
N THR A 399 -18.90 -10.12 6.25
CA THR A 399 -18.50 -11.33 6.98
C THR A 399 -17.32 -11.11 7.91
N PHE A 400 -16.46 -10.11 7.61
CA PHE A 400 -15.39 -9.71 8.50
C PHE A 400 -15.85 -9.04 9.79
N LYS A 401 -17.00 -8.34 9.78
CA LYS A 401 -17.56 -7.69 10.97
C LYS A 401 -18.21 -8.68 11.93
N ALA A 402 -18.56 -9.87 11.46
CA ALA A 402 -19.27 -10.88 12.25
C ALA A 402 -18.37 -11.74 13.15
N VAL A 403 -17.03 -11.62 13.05
CA VAL A 403 -16.06 -12.37 13.87
C VAL A 403 -15.58 -11.56 15.09
N ALA A 404 -15.98 -10.28 15.18
CA ALA A 404 -15.58 -9.35 16.24
C ALA A 404 -16.65 -9.14 17.34
N ASP A 405 -17.68 -10.00 17.44
CA ASP A 405 -18.69 -9.97 18.50
C ASP A 405 -18.49 -11.12 19.53
#